data_a64d71bb320d47e1bcde2169a95962fe
#
_entry.id   a64d71bb320d47e1bcde2169a95962fe
#
_cell.length_a   1.000
_cell.length_b   1.000
_cell.length_c   1.000
_cell.angle_alpha   90.00
_cell.angle_beta   90.00
_cell.angle_gamma   90.00
#
_symmetry.space_group_name_H-M   'P 1'
#
loop_
_entity.id
_entity.type
_entity.pdbx_description
1 polymer ?
#
loop_
_entity_poly.entity_id
_entity_poly.type
_entity_poly.pdbx_seq_one_letter_code
_entity_poly.pdbx_strand_id
1 'polypeptide(L)'
;KKEYNYKNIVEETKTNPDKVPSGDIIRLDVNRTNFEKDKDINREKIINILNSLSICCPEINYSQGMNFIAAFLLNITGDEEEAFYLFLSLLLTSDYGSLFTKELSNLKKYFYVFERILDILLPELYNYLKVNNIKTSFFISPWFITLFTDTYLNIEHRENPKILMRIWDSFLFSGCKSILKVGISILKNFEPKIMSLNFEEILRFLISEIPKSEFFQNSSYENLMKTFINFKIESSLISNIESEYQIKKQIETKK
;
A
#
# COMPACT_ATOMS: atom_id res chain seq x y z
N LYS A 1 3.79 19.61 -20.37
CA LYS A 1 4.38 18.74 -19.34
C LYS A 1 5.27 19.62 -18.47
N LYS A 2 5.05 19.68 -17.15
CA LYS A 2 6.05 20.30 -16.24
C LYS A 2 7.31 19.44 -16.33
N GLU A 3 8.41 20.07 -16.68
CA GLU A 3 9.72 19.43 -16.69
C GLU A 3 10.28 19.58 -15.27
N TYR A 4 10.40 18.48 -14.54
CA TYR A 4 10.95 18.48 -13.19
C TYR A 4 12.44 18.20 -13.27
N ASN A 5 13.27 19.06 -12.70
CA ASN A 5 14.71 18.83 -12.53
C ASN A 5 14.97 18.41 -11.08
N TYR A 6 15.23 17.13 -10.85
CA TYR A 6 15.36 16.56 -9.51
C TYR A 6 16.45 17.26 -8.68
N LYS A 7 17.63 17.50 -9.27
CA LYS A 7 18.77 18.12 -8.56
C LYS A 7 18.42 19.51 -8.05
N ASN A 8 17.75 20.31 -8.86
CA ASN A 8 17.34 21.66 -8.48
C ASN A 8 16.28 21.61 -7.36
N ILE A 9 15.36 20.65 -7.42
CA ILE A 9 14.31 20.48 -6.38
C ILE A 9 14.96 20.07 -5.06
N VAL A 10 15.89 19.13 -5.05
CA VAL A 10 16.62 18.72 -3.83
C VAL A 10 17.38 19.88 -3.24
N GLU A 11 18.04 20.71 -4.05
CA GLU A 11 18.72 21.91 -3.57
C GLU A 11 17.74 22.93 -2.95
N GLU A 12 16.58 23.12 -3.58
CA GLU A 12 15.51 23.97 -3.05
C GLU A 12 15.00 23.43 -1.69
N THR A 13 14.77 22.12 -1.55
CA THR A 13 14.32 21.53 -0.28
C THR A 13 15.34 21.69 0.85
N LYS A 14 16.63 21.63 0.53
CA LYS A 14 17.72 21.82 1.50
C LYS A 14 17.90 23.28 1.92
N THR A 15 17.73 24.18 0.96
CA THR A 15 17.89 25.63 1.21
C THR A 15 16.68 26.24 1.94
N ASN A 16 15.49 25.71 1.70
CA ASN A 16 14.23 26.20 2.27
C ASN A 16 13.42 25.08 2.93
N PRO A 17 13.91 24.42 3.97
CA PRO A 17 13.24 23.28 4.58
C PRO A 17 11.84 23.61 5.13
N ASP A 18 11.65 24.83 5.62
CA ASP A 18 10.35 25.32 6.15
C ASP A 18 9.26 25.41 5.08
N LYS A 19 9.63 25.42 3.80
CA LYS A 19 8.68 25.45 2.67
C LYS A 19 8.27 24.07 2.18
N VAL A 20 8.88 23.01 2.72
CA VAL A 20 8.58 21.64 2.31
C VAL A 20 7.31 21.16 3.02
N PRO A 21 6.22 20.90 2.30
CA PRO A 21 5.02 20.35 2.91
C PRO A 21 5.34 19.04 3.61
N SER A 22 4.92 18.93 4.88
CA SER A 22 5.15 17.72 5.70
C SER A 22 6.62 17.33 5.95
N GLY A 23 7.59 18.21 5.73
CA GLY A 23 9.04 17.91 5.84
C GLY A 23 9.43 17.33 7.20
N ASP A 24 8.92 17.87 8.31
CA ASP A 24 9.18 17.36 9.66
C ASP A 24 8.57 15.97 9.88
N ILE A 25 7.35 15.73 9.35
CA ILE A 25 6.67 14.44 9.45
C ILE A 25 7.45 13.39 8.66
N ILE A 26 7.90 13.72 7.45
CA ILE A 26 8.74 12.85 6.60
C ILE A 26 10.01 12.47 7.35
N ARG A 27 10.72 13.44 7.90
CA ARG A 27 11.97 13.21 8.63
C ARG A 27 11.77 12.31 9.85
N LEU A 28 10.73 12.57 10.64
CA LEU A 28 10.39 11.75 11.81
C LEU A 28 10.05 10.32 11.39
N ASP A 29 9.24 10.15 10.33
CA ASP A 29 8.80 8.84 9.87
C ASP A 29 9.96 8.00 9.33
N VAL A 30 10.82 8.59 8.49
CA VAL A 30 12.00 7.91 7.96
C VAL A 30 12.98 7.53 9.07
N ASN A 31 13.20 8.42 10.06
CA ASN A 31 14.16 8.16 11.14
C ASN A 31 13.69 7.06 12.11
N ARG A 32 12.38 6.96 12.38
CA ARG A 32 11.82 5.91 13.25
C ARG A 32 11.63 4.57 12.54
N THR A 33 11.62 4.57 11.20
CA THR A 33 11.45 3.33 10.42
C THR A 33 12.72 2.50 10.52
N ASN A 34 12.56 1.25 10.94
CA ASN A 34 13.69 0.34 11.06
C ASN A 34 14.06 -0.24 9.69
N PHE A 35 15.03 0.39 9.03
CA PHE A 35 15.67 -0.12 7.82
C PHE A 35 16.98 -0.89 8.15
N GLU A 36 17.24 -1.19 9.45
CA GLU A 36 18.56 -1.63 9.95
C GLU A 36 19.12 -2.88 9.31
N LYS A 37 18.31 -3.66 8.62
CA LYS A 37 18.78 -4.88 7.93
C LYS A 37 19.32 -4.60 6.54
N ASP A 38 19.06 -3.43 6.00
CA ASP A 38 19.66 -2.94 4.75
C ASP A 38 20.71 -1.86 5.07
N LYS A 39 21.96 -2.28 5.21
CA LYS A 39 23.10 -1.36 5.43
C LYS A 39 23.25 -0.34 4.29
N ASP A 40 22.63 -0.61 3.15
CA ASP A 40 22.70 0.20 1.94
C ASP A 40 21.56 1.23 1.82
N ILE A 41 20.53 1.17 2.68
CA ILE A 41 19.45 2.18 2.65
C ILE A 41 19.94 3.49 3.25
N ASN A 42 20.14 4.45 2.36
CA ASN A 42 20.47 5.82 2.73
C ASN A 42 19.21 6.62 3.09
N ARG A 43 18.97 6.86 4.39
CA ARG A 43 17.83 7.64 4.91
C ARG A 43 17.74 9.04 4.31
N GLU A 44 18.88 9.68 4.08
CA GLU A 44 18.89 11.02 3.50
C GLU A 44 18.35 11.03 2.07
N LYS A 45 18.70 10.03 1.25
CA LYS A 45 18.13 9.87 -0.09
C LYS A 45 16.62 9.68 -0.05
N ILE A 46 16.10 8.88 0.88
CA ILE A 46 14.65 8.70 1.05
C ILE A 46 13.97 10.03 1.43
N ILE A 47 14.56 10.79 2.35
CA ILE A 47 14.05 12.11 2.75
C ILE A 47 14.05 13.06 1.55
N ASN A 48 15.12 13.10 0.76
CA ASN A 48 15.22 13.95 -0.44
C ASN A 48 14.13 13.61 -1.46
N ILE A 49 13.92 12.31 -1.73
CA ILE A 49 12.85 11.82 -2.63
C ILE A 49 11.48 12.31 -2.15
N LEU A 50 11.14 12.07 -0.88
CA LEU A 50 9.84 12.39 -0.31
C LEU A 50 9.58 13.90 -0.23
N ASN A 51 10.59 14.67 0.17
CA ASN A 51 10.51 16.14 0.18
C ASN A 51 10.29 16.70 -1.23
N SER A 52 11.02 16.17 -2.21
CA SER A 52 10.87 16.56 -3.62
C SER A 52 9.48 16.24 -4.16
N LEU A 53 8.92 15.08 -3.82
CA LEU A 53 7.55 14.70 -4.18
C LEU A 53 6.51 15.64 -3.56
N SER A 54 6.71 16.05 -2.29
CA SER A 54 5.80 17.00 -1.61
C SER A 54 5.76 18.37 -2.30
N ILE A 55 6.85 18.81 -2.91
CA ILE A 55 6.88 20.04 -3.71
C ILE A 55 6.23 19.83 -5.08
N CYS A 56 6.51 18.70 -5.74
CA CYS A 56 6.01 18.43 -7.08
C CYS A 56 4.50 18.15 -7.12
N CYS A 57 3.95 17.58 -6.05
CA CYS A 57 2.57 17.14 -5.94
C CYS A 57 1.86 17.76 -4.73
N PRO A 58 1.62 19.09 -4.72
CA PRO A 58 1.07 19.80 -3.56
C PRO A 58 -0.35 19.36 -3.17
N GLU A 59 -1.07 18.73 -4.08
CA GLU A 59 -2.40 18.14 -3.83
C GLU A 59 -2.33 16.76 -3.15
N ILE A 60 -1.16 16.12 -3.17
CA ILE A 60 -0.90 14.83 -2.55
C ILE A 60 -0.22 15.06 -1.21
N ASN A 61 -0.91 14.68 -0.13
CA ASN A 61 -0.32 14.79 1.19
C ASN A 61 0.58 13.59 1.48
N TYR A 62 1.72 13.84 2.11
CA TYR A 62 2.52 12.76 2.65
C TYR A 62 1.67 11.91 3.62
N SER A 63 1.70 10.62 3.43
CA SER A 63 1.09 9.64 4.32
C SER A 63 2.15 8.71 4.86
N GLN A 64 2.04 8.41 6.16
CA GLN A 64 2.92 7.42 6.79
C GLN A 64 2.85 6.11 6.02
N GLY A 65 4.00 5.58 5.63
CA GLY A 65 4.14 4.40 4.80
C GLY A 65 4.68 4.69 3.38
N MET A 66 4.58 5.92 2.88
CA MET A 66 5.21 6.31 1.60
C MET A 66 6.73 6.16 1.63
N ASN A 67 7.35 6.25 2.81
CA ASN A 67 8.77 6.00 3.03
C ASN A 67 9.20 4.58 2.65
N PHE A 68 8.32 3.58 2.81
CA PHE A 68 8.60 2.19 2.37
C PHE A 68 8.63 2.08 0.85
N ILE A 69 7.75 2.80 0.15
CA ILE A 69 7.77 2.87 -1.33
C ILE A 69 9.06 3.51 -1.81
N ALA A 70 9.44 4.66 -1.23
CA ALA A 70 10.67 5.34 -1.60
C ALA A 70 11.91 4.46 -1.37
N ALA A 71 11.97 3.78 -0.21
CA ALA A 71 13.04 2.85 0.11
C ALA A 71 13.09 1.65 -0.86
N PHE A 72 11.93 1.09 -1.20
CA PHE A 72 11.84 -0.03 -2.14
C PHE A 72 12.30 0.36 -3.55
N LEU A 73 11.84 1.51 -4.06
CA LEU A 73 12.24 2.01 -5.36
C LEU A 73 13.74 2.34 -5.39
N LEU A 74 14.26 2.99 -4.35
CA LEU A 74 15.68 3.27 -4.22
C LEU A 74 16.53 1.99 -4.20
N ASN A 75 16.06 0.94 -3.54
CA ASN A 75 16.74 -0.35 -3.50
C ASN A 75 16.76 -1.05 -4.86
N ILE A 76 15.68 -0.94 -5.64
CA ILE A 76 15.60 -1.56 -6.97
C ILE A 76 16.47 -0.80 -7.99
N THR A 77 16.43 0.52 -7.99
CA THR A 77 17.15 1.33 -8.97
C THR A 77 18.62 1.52 -8.62
N GLY A 78 18.95 1.54 -7.33
CA GLY A 78 20.26 1.96 -6.84
C GLY A 78 20.53 3.47 -7.02
N ASP A 79 19.66 4.19 -7.72
CA ASP A 79 19.79 5.60 -8.06
C ASP A 79 18.64 6.43 -7.47
N GLU A 80 19.00 7.53 -6.82
CA GLU A 80 18.06 8.41 -6.11
C GLU A 80 17.15 9.18 -7.08
N GLU A 81 17.70 9.64 -8.19
CA GLU A 81 16.96 10.40 -9.19
C GLU A 81 15.98 9.51 -9.95
N GLU A 82 16.41 8.29 -10.31
CA GLU A 82 15.51 7.31 -10.94
C GLU A 82 14.38 6.89 -9.99
N ALA A 83 14.67 6.64 -8.72
CA ALA A 83 13.66 6.31 -7.72
C ALA A 83 12.62 7.43 -7.55
N PHE A 84 13.08 8.69 -7.55
CA PHE A 84 12.19 9.85 -7.52
C PHE A 84 11.24 9.88 -8.73
N TYR A 85 11.77 9.75 -9.95
CA TYR A 85 10.93 9.83 -11.15
C TYR A 85 9.95 8.65 -11.25
N LEU A 86 10.34 7.46 -10.81
CA LEU A 86 9.44 6.33 -10.75
C LEU A 86 8.30 6.58 -9.76
N PHE A 87 8.61 7.08 -8.57
CA PHE A 87 7.57 7.39 -7.58
C PHE A 87 6.67 8.53 -8.05
N LEU A 88 7.25 9.60 -8.61
CA LEU A 88 6.48 10.70 -9.19
C LEU A 88 5.54 10.19 -10.27
N SER A 89 6.02 9.30 -11.14
CA SER A 89 5.18 8.67 -12.17
C SER A 89 4.02 7.88 -11.57
N LEU A 90 4.26 7.08 -10.53
CA LEU A 90 3.20 6.35 -9.83
C LEU A 90 2.13 7.30 -9.27
N LEU A 91 2.54 8.43 -8.70
CA LEU A 91 1.61 9.39 -8.13
C LEU A 91 0.80 10.15 -9.18
N LEU A 92 1.39 10.46 -10.34
CA LEU A 92 0.75 11.28 -11.36
C LEU A 92 -0.01 10.51 -12.44
N THR A 93 0.39 9.27 -12.75
CA THR A 93 -0.13 8.53 -13.90
C THR A 93 -1.05 7.38 -13.53
N SER A 94 -1.01 6.92 -12.28
CA SER A 94 -1.86 5.84 -11.80
C SER A 94 -2.96 6.35 -10.85
N ASP A 95 -3.93 5.50 -10.55
CA ASP A 95 -4.96 5.77 -9.55
C ASP A 95 -4.41 5.80 -8.11
N TYR A 96 -3.16 5.39 -7.94
CA TYR A 96 -2.47 5.33 -6.65
C TYR A 96 -2.32 6.71 -5.99
N GLY A 97 -1.91 7.74 -6.75
CA GLY A 97 -1.79 9.10 -6.21
C GLY A 97 -3.08 9.64 -5.61
N SER A 98 -4.22 9.22 -6.16
CA SER A 98 -5.53 9.62 -5.67
C SER A 98 -5.88 9.11 -4.26
N LEU A 99 -5.14 8.11 -3.76
CA LEU A 99 -5.30 7.59 -2.40
C LEU A 99 -4.86 8.61 -1.33
N PHE A 100 -3.98 9.55 -1.68
CA PHE A 100 -3.30 10.47 -0.77
C PHE A 100 -3.83 11.91 -0.82
N THR A 101 -4.96 12.13 -1.50
CA THR A 101 -5.62 13.44 -1.50
C THR A 101 -6.15 13.78 -0.10
N LYS A 102 -6.35 15.08 0.19
CA LYS A 102 -6.74 15.58 1.53
C LYS A 102 -7.90 14.84 2.18
N GLU A 103 -8.90 14.45 1.41
CA GLU A 103 -10.09 13.77 1.95
C GLU A 103 -9.92 12.26 2.05
N LEU A 104 -8.85 11.69 1.50
CA LEU A 104 -8.64 10.24 1.37
C LEU A 104 -9.87 9.52 0.77
N SER A 105 -10.61 10.21 -0.10
CA SER A 105 -11.91 9.74 -0.59
C SER A 105 -11.78 8.46 -1.41
N ASN A 106 -10.73 8.34 -2.22
CA ASN A 106 -10.47 7.13 -2.99
C ASN A 106 -9.94 5.98 -2.11
N LEU A 107 -9.15 6.26 -1.09
CA LEU A 107 -8.75 5.23 -0.13
C LEU A 107 -9.97 4.66 0.60
N LYS A 108 -10.88 5.54 1.08
CA LYS A 108 -12.15 5.12 1.71
C LYS A 108 -13.03 4.32 0.75
N LYS A 109 -13.05 4.70 -0.53
CA LYS A 109 -13.76 3.93 -1.58
C LYS A 109 -13.17 2.52 -1.71
N TYR A 110 -11.84 2.37 -1.78
CA TYR A 110 -11.22 1.05 -1.86
C TYR A 110 -11.44 0.21 -0.60
N PHE A 111 -11.49 0.81 0.58
CA PHE A 111 -11.85 0.08 1.80
C PHE A 111 -13.29 -0.44 1.74
N TYR A 112 -14.22 0.39 1.27
CA TYR A 112 -15.60 -0.04 1.07
C TYR A 112 -15.70 -1.18 0.04
N VAL A 113 -15.03 -1.01 -1.10
CA VAL A 113 -15.02 -2.05 -2.16
C VAL A 113 -14.44 -3.35 -1.64
N PHE A 114 -13.33 -3.29 -0.89
CA PHE A 114 -12.72 -4.48 -0.29
C PHE A 114 -13.67 -5.18 0.67
N GLU A 115 -14.32 -4.44 1.55
CA GLU A 115 -15.27 -4.98 2.52
C GLU A 115 -16.47 -5.65 1.85
N ARG A 116 -17.01 -5.05 0.79
CA ARG A 116 -18.10 -5.63 0.00
C ARG A 116 -17.69 -6.88 -0.76
N ILE A 117 -16.49 -6.90 -1.32
CA ILE A 117 -15.95 -8.10 -1.98
C ILE A 117 -15.75 -9.23 -0.95
N LEU A 118 -15.23 -8.90 0.23
CA LEU A 118 -15.04 -9.85 1.32
C LEU A 118 -16.38 -10.47 1.75
N ASP A 119 -17.41 -9.64 1.95
CA ASP A 119 -18.77 -10.06 2.29
C ASP A 119 -19.38 -11.02 1.23
N ILE A 120 -19.17 -10.73 -0.05
CA ILE A 120 -19.70 -11.53 -1.16
C ILE A 120 -18.95 -12.85 -1.34
N LEU A 121 -17.62 -12.82 -1.26
CA LEU A 121 -16.78 -13.96 -1.61
C LEU A 121 -16.37 -14.84 -0.43
N LEU A 122 -16.31 -14.27 0.77
CA LEU A 122 -15.92 -14.93 2.03
C LEU A 122 -16.88 -14.55 3.17
N PRO A 123 -18.20 -14.83 3.02
CA PRO A 123 -19.21 -14.35 3.95
C PRO A 123 -19.02 -14.86 5.39
N GLU A 124 -18.51 -16.08 5.57
CA GLU A 124 -18.24 -16.62 6.90
C GLU A 124 -17.14 -15.86 7.61
N LEU A 125 -16.03 -15.61 6.90
CA LEU A 125 -14.93 -14.80 7.41
C LEU A 125 -15.36 -13.36 7.69
N TYR A 126 -16.10 -12.74 6.77
CA TYR A 126 -16.62 -11.38 6.97
C TYR A 126 -17.46 -11.28 8.24
N ASN A 127 -18.40 -12.21 8.42
CA ASN A 127 -19.23 -12.25 9.63
C ASN A 127 -18.40 -12.49 10.89
N TYR A 128 -17.39 -13.36 10.82
CA TYR A 128 -16.49 -13.61 11.94
C TYR A 128 -15.72 -12.36 12.36
N LEU A 129 -15.13 -11.63 11.41
CA LEU A 129 -14.46 -10.36 11.67
C LEU A 129 -15.42 -9.31 12.26
N LYS A 130 -16.63 -9.23 11.73
CA LYS A 130 -17.67 -8.31 12.20
C LYS A 130 -18.11 -8.58 13.64
N VAL A 131 -18.35 -9.85 13.98
CA VAL A 131 -18.71 -10.26 15.36
C VAL A 131 -17.59 -9.94 16.34
N ASN A 132 -16.34 -10.08 15.92
CA ASN A 132 -15.17 -9.71 16.71
C ASN A 132 -14.82 -8.21 16.66
N ASN A 133 -15.68 -7.35 16.08
CA ASN A 133 -15.46 -5.90 15.93
C ASN A 133 -14.16 -5.52 15.20
N ILE A 134 -13.67 -6.36 14.29
CA ILE A 134 -12.49 -6.10 13.49
C ILE A 134 -12.90 -5.41 12.20
N LYS A 135 -12.57 -4.12 12.10
CA LYS A 135 -12.76 -3.36 10.86
C LYS A 135 -11.67 -3.74 9.86
N THR A 136 -12.07 -3.98 8.62
CA THR A 136 -11.13 -4.32 7.52
C THR A 136 -10.05 -3.26 7.37
N SER A 137 -10.37 -1.98 7.56
CA SER A 137 -9.41 -0.88 7.48
C SER A 137 -8.23 -1.00 8.46
N PHE A 138 -8.34 -1.75 9.55
CA PHE A 138 -7.24 -1.91 10.53
C PHE A 138 -6.04 -2.64 9.93
N PHE A 139 -6.24 -3.53 8.98
CA PHE A 139 -5.18 -4.34 8.39
C PHE A 139 -4.96 -4.12 6.90
N ILE A 140 -5.96 -3.61 6.14
CA ILE A 140 -5.78 -3.36 4.71
C ILE A 140 -5.16 -1.99 4.40
N SER A 141 -5.21 -1.03 5.34
CA SER A 141 -4.62 0.31 5.12
C SER A 141 -3.16 0.25 4.69
N PRO A 142 -2.26 -0.49 5.37
CA PRO A 142 -0.88 -0.63 4.93
C PRO A 142 -0.78 -1.23 3.52
N TRP A 143 -1.61 -2.23 3.18
CA TRP A 143 -1.56 -2.88 1.87
C TRP A 143 -1.78 -1.91 0.70
N PHE A 144 -2.70 -0.95 0.87
CA PHE A 144 -2.94 0.09 -0.13
C PHE A 144 -1.87 1.19 -0.10
N ILE A 145 -1.48 1.65 1.08
CA ILE A 145 -0.56 2.77 1.22
C ILE A 145 0.86 2.37 0.82
N THR A 146 1.31 1.17 1.18
CA THR A 146 2.68 0.72 0.98
C THR A 146 2.84 -0.24 -0.20
N LEU A 147 1.76 -0.66 -0.84
CA LEU A 147 1.79 -1.72 -1.86
C LEU A 147 2.56 -2.96 -1.38
N PHE A 148 2.35 -3.35 -0.11
CA PHE A 148 3.02 -4.44 0.59
C PHE A 148 4.53 -4.27 0.81
N THR A 149 5.12 -3.11 0.52
CA THR A 149 6.57 -2.91 0.72
C THR A 149 6.97 -2.83 2.19
N ASP A 150 6.10 -2.34 3.08
CA ASP A 150 6.32 -2.38 4.53
C ASP A 150 6.49 -3.81 5.04
N THR A 151 5.63 -4.69 4.57
CA THR A 151 5.69 -6.13 4.83
C THR A 151 7.04 -6.71 4.44
N TYR A 152 7.49 -6.42 3.21
CA TYR A 152 8.75 -6.92 2.68
C TYR A 152 9.97 -6.35 3.40
N LEU A 153 10.01 -5.04 3.65
CA LEU A 153 11.15 -4.39 4.29
C LEU A 153 11.32 -4.77 5.77
N ASN A 154 10.28 -5.31 6.40
CA ASN A 154 10.29 -5.79 7.78
C ASN A 154 10.60 -7.29 7.94
N ILE A 155 10.77 -8.05 6.85
CA ILE A 155 11.10 -9.48 6.90
C ILE A 155 12.61 -9.70 7.12
N GLU A 156 12.96 -10.61 8.03
CA GLU A 156 14.37 -10.88 8.42
C GLU A 156 15.21 -11.55 7.33
N HIS A 157 14.59 -12.33 6.45
CA HIS A 157 15.24 -13.07 5.37
C HIS A 157 14.67 -12.64 4.02
N ARG A 158 15.28 -11.60 3.43
CA ARG A 158 14.85 -10.99 2.16
C ARG A 158 15.32 -11.75 0.91
N GLU A 159 15.61 -13.04 1.03
CA GLU A 159 16.22 -13.80 -0.08
C GLU A 159 15.32 -13.90 -1.32
N ASN A 160 14.02 -13.59 -1.21
CA ASN A 160 13.13 -13.76 -2.35
C ASN A 160 12.05 -12.68 -2.50
N PRO A 161 12.38 -11.53 -3.14
CA PRO A 161 11.39 -10.48 -3.41
C PRO A 161 10.36 -10.87 -4.49
N LYS A 162 10.38 -12.11 -5.01
CA LYS A 162 9.57 -12.53 -6.15
C LYS A 162 8.09 -12.30 -5.95
N ILE A 163 7.55 -12.55 -4.76
CA ILE A 163 6.12 -12.32 -4.49
C ILE A 163 5.82 -10.82 -4.54
N LEU A 164 6.62 -9.99 -3.87
CA LEU A 164 6.44 -8.55 -3.90
C LEU A 164 6.55 -8.01 -5.33
N MET A 165 7.57 -8.43 -6.08
CA MET A 165 7.75 -8.03 -7.48
C MET A 165 6.52 -8.39 -8.33
N ARG A 166 5.90 -9.53 -8.10
CA ARG A 166 4.69 -9.94 -8.83
C ARG A 166 3.43 -9.19 -8.39
N ILE A 167 3.34 -8.82 -7.12
CA ILE A 167 2.30 -7.90 -6.66
C ILE A 167 2.46 -6.56 -7.39
N TRP A 168 3.69 -6.05 -7.49
CA TRP A 168 4.01 -4.83 -8.21
C TRP A 168 3.76 -4.94 -9.72
N ASP A 169 4.15 -6.04 -10.38
CA ASP A 169 3.80 -6.29 -11.79
C ASP A 169 2.29 -6.20 -12.01
N SER A 170 1.51 -6.85 -11.13
CA SER A 170 0.05 -6.82 -11.20
C SER A 170 -0.51 -5.42 -10.93
N PHE A 171 0.08 -4.69 -9.99
CA PHE A 171 -0.29 -3.31 -9.69
C PHE A 171 0.01 -2.37 -10.87
N LEU A 172 1.19 -2.46 -11.47
CA LEU A 172 1.55 -1.65 -12.63
C LEU A 172 0.63 -1.90 -13.83
N PHE A 173 0.11 -3.14 -13.96
CA PHE A 173 -0.82 -3.50 -15.03
C PHE A 173 -2.28 -3.11 -14.75
N SER A 174 -2.75 -3.26 -13.50
CA SER A 174 -4.18 -3.17 -13.16
C SER A 174 -4.52 -2.09 -12.11
N GLY A 175 -3.53 -1.32 -11.65
CA GLY A 175 -3.72 -0.30 -10.61
C GLY A 175 -4.12 -0.87 -9.26
N CYS A 176 -4.75 -0.04 -8.43
CA CYS A 176 -5.18 -0.41 -7.07
C CYS A 176 -6.18 -1.58 -7.03
N LYS A 177 -6.83 -1.92 -8.15
CA LYS A 177 -7.72 -3.10 -8.23
C LYS A 177 -6.97 -4.41 -8.01
N SER A 178 -5.66 -4.46 -8.32
CA SER A 178 -4.83 -5.63 -8.05
C SER A 178 -4.64 -5.87 -6.55
N ILE A 179 -4.56 -4.81 -5.76
CA ILE A 179 -4.41 -4.89 -4.29
C ILE A 179 -5.66 -5.51 -3.66
N LEU A 180 -6.86 -5.19 -4.18
CA LEU A 180 -8.09 -5.87 -3.76
C LEU A 180 -7.99 -7.39 -3.95
N LYS A 181 -7.54 -7.82 -5.14
CA LYS A 181 -7.42 -9.25 -5.48
C LYS A 181 -6.38 -9.95 -4.62
N VAL A 182 -5.20 -9.33 -4.45
CA VAL A 182 -4.14 -9.87 -3.57
C VAL A 182 -4.65 -10.02 -2.15
N GLY A 183 -5.25 -8.97 -1.59
CA GLY A 183 -5.75 -8.98 -0.21
C GLY A 183 -6.82 -10.06 0.03
N ILE A 184 -7.80 -10.20 -0.86
CA ILE A 184 -8.82 -11.24 -0.76
C ILE A 184 -8.20 -12.65 -0.89
N SER A 185 -7.21 -12.83 -1.78
CA SER A 185 -6.51 -14.11 -1.94
C SER A 185 -5.72 -14.49 -0.68
N ILE A 186 -5.09 -13.52 -0.03
CA ILE A 186 -4.42 -13.70 1.27
C ILE A 186 -5.45 -14.17 2.31
N LEU A 187 -6.55 -13.44 2.46
CA LEU A 187 -7.58 -13.77 3.43
C LEU A 187 -8.18 -15.17 3.18
N LYS A 188 -8.42 -15.52 1.91
CA LYS A 188 -8.92 -16.86 1.54
C LYS A 188 -7.95 -17.96 1.94
N ASN A 189 -6.66 -17.74 1.72
CA ASN A 189 -5.63 -18.74 2.07
C ASN A 189 -5.54 -18.97 3.58
N PHE A 190 -5.75 -17.92 4.37
CA PHE A 190 -5.65 -17.98 5.84
C PHE A 190 -7.01 -18.04 6.56
N GLU A 191 -8.12 -18.15 5.83
CA GLU A 191 -9.47 -18.16 6.40
C GLU A 191 -9.64 -19.15 7.58
N PRO A 192 -9.25 -20.43 7.47
CA PRO A 192 -9.41 -21.39 8.58
C PRO A 192 -8.59 -20.99 9.81
N LYS A 193 -7.39 -20.43 9.60
CA LYS A 193 -6.53 -19.97 10.68
C LYS A 193 -7.12 -18.74 11.36
N ILE A 194 -7.54 -17.74 10.59
CA ILE A 194 -8.13 -16.50 11.11
C ILE A 194 -9.37 -16.81 11.96
N MET A 195 -10.23 -17.71 11.48
CA MET A 195 -11.45 -18.11 12.19
C MET A 195 -11.21 -18.91 13.47
N SER A 196 -9.98 -19.34 13.74
CA SER A 196 -9.61 -20.02 14.99
C SER A 196 -9.02 -19.08 16.06
N LEU A 197 -8.84 -17.77 15.76
CA LEU A 197 -8.14 -16.81 16.59
C LEU A 197 -9.10 -15.84 17.27
N ASN A 198 -8.76 -15.33 18.46
CA ASN A 198 -9.50 -14.24 19.11
C ASN A 198 -9.14 -12.86 18.54
N PHE A 199 -9.79 -11.80 19.02
CA PHE A 199 -9.61 -10.43 18.53
C PHE A 199 -8.15 -9.95 18.46
N GLU A 200 -7.40 -10.11 19.55
CA GLU A 200 -6.00 -9.64 19.60
C GLU A 200 -5.09 -10.48 18.71
N GLU A 201 -5.32 -11.78 18.69
CA GLU A 201 -4.60 -12.73 17.85
C GLU A 201 -4.85 -12.49 16.37
N ILE A 202 -6.10 -12.17 15.96
CA ILE A 202 -6.42 -11.87 14.55
C ILE A 202 -5.64 -10.65 14.08
N LEU A 203 -5.66 -9.55 14.82
CA LEU A 203 -4.93 -8.33 14.44
C LEU A 203 -3.43 -8.57 14.37
N ARG A 204 -2.86 -9.24 15.37
CA ARG A 204 -1.45 -9.62 15.37
C ARG A 204 -1.11 -10.51 14.18
N PHE A 205 -1.95 -11.51 13.91
CA PHE A 205 -1.77 -12.42 12.78
C PHE A 205 -1.79 -11.69 11.43
N LEU A 206 -2.82 -10.88 11.18
CA LEU A 206 -3.00 -10.15 9.92
C LEU A 206 -1.90 -9.11 9.66
N ILE A 207 -1.42 -8.42 10.72
CA ILE A 207 -0.46 -7.32 10.58
C ILE A 207 0.99 -7.81 10.66
N SER A 208 1.27 -8.80 11.51
CA SER A 208 2.66 -9.15 11.84
C SER A 208 3.06 -10.58 11.45
N GLU A 209 2.14 -11.55 11.48
CA GLU A 209 2.48 -12.95 11.26
C GLU A 209 2.32 -13.37 9.80
N ILE A 210 1.26 -12.90 9.11
CA ILE A 210 1.09 -13.18 7.66
C ILE A 210 2.32 -12.74 6.86
N PRO A 211 2.88 -11.52 7.07
CA PRO A 211 4.11 -11.12 6.39
C PRO A 211 5.29 -12.07 6.58
N LYS A 212 5.38 -12.70 7.76
CA LYS A 212 6.46 -13.64 8.12
C LYS A 212 6.16 -15.10 7.77
N SER A 213 4.96 -15.37 7.25
CA SER A 213 4.55 -16.72 6.92
C SER A 213 5.34 -17.29 5.74
N GLU A 214 5.45 -18.61 5.66
CA GLU A 214 6.03 -19.31 4.50
C GLU A 214 5.36 -18.93 3.18
N PHE A 215 4.10 -18.50 3.23
CA PHE A 215 3.35 -18.00 2.09
C PHE A 215 4.05 -16.82 1.41
N PHE A 216 4.68 -15.92 2.19
CA PHE A 216 5.44 -14.78 1.66
C PHE A 216 6.95 -15.05 1.53
N GLN A 217 7.50 -16.02 2.28
CA GLN A 217 8.94 -16.26 2.36
C GLN A 217 9.46 -17.32 1.38
N ASN A 218 8.69 -18.36 1.09
CA ASN A 218 9.15 -19.48 0.27
C ASN A 218 8.34 -19.59 -1.02
N SER A 219 8.93 -20.28 -1.98
CA SER A 219 8.46 -20.90 -3.23
C SER A 219 6.94 -21.01 -3.50
N SER A 220 6.10 -20.57 -2.59
CA SER A 220 4.65 -20.47 -2.70
C SER A 220 4.16 -19.40 -3.68
N TYR A 221 5.07 -18.74 -4.40
CA TYR A 221 4.71 -17.89 -5.52
C TYR A 221 3.71 -18.56 -6.46
N GLU A 222 3.94 -19.82 -6.80
CA GLU A 222 2.99 -20.58 -7.63
C GLU A 222 1.64 -20.79 -6.95
N ASN A 223 1.62 -21.01 -5.63
CA ASN A 223 0.39 -21.19 -4.86
C ASN A 223 -0.36 -19.87 -4.69
N LEU A 224 0.35 -18.76 -4.43
CA LEU A 224 -0.25 -17.42 -4.42
C LEU A 224 -0.85 -17.11 -5.79
N MET A 225 -0.10 -17.33 -6.86
CA MET A 225 -0.57 -17.07 -8.22
C MET A 225 -1.71 -18.01 -8.62
N LYS A 226 -1.69 -19.27 -8.22
CA LYS A 226 -2.84 -20.18 -8.42
C LYS A 226 -4.08 -19.69 -7.67
N THR A 227 -3.94 -19.27 -6.41
CA THR A 227 -5.05 -18.70 -5.64
C THR A 227 -5.52 -17.38 -6.28
N PHE A 228 -4.60 -16.52 -6.67
CA PHE A 228 -4.86 -15.25 -7.32
C PHE A 228 -5.55 -15.39 -8.69
N ILE A 229 -5.12 -16.35 -9.51
CA ILE A 229 -5.71 -16.64 -10.83
C ILE A 229 -7.07 -17.35 -10.67
N ASN A 230 -7.18 -18.28 -9.73
CA ASN A 230 -8.41 -19.00 -9.48
C ASN A 230 -9.49 -18.14 -8.82
N PHE A 231 -9.09 -17.08 -8.10
CA PHE A 231 -10.01 -16.11 -7.51
C PHE A 231 -10.39 -15.05 -8.55
N LYS A 232 -11.30 -15.41 -9.44
CA LYS A 232 -11.81 -14.50 -10.47
C LYS A 232 -12.69 -13.42 -9.85
N ILE A 233 -12.07 -12.34 -9.36
CA ILE A 233 -12.80 -11.11 -9.08
C ILE A 233 -13.00 -10.39 -10.40
N GLU A 234 -14.20 -10.46 -10.94
CA GLU A 234 -14.55 -9.82 -12.20
C GLU A 234 -14.52 -8.29 -12.07
N SER A 235 -14.03 -7.63 -13.11
CA SER A 235 -14.01 -6.16 -13.14
C SER A 235 -15.41 -5.56 -13.06
N SER A 236 -16.43 -6.26 -13.56
CA SER A 236 -17.85 -5.92 -13.45
C SER A 236 -18.31 -5.85 -11.99
N LEU A 237 -17.94 -6.81 -11.15
CA LEU A 237 -18.25 -6.81 -9.72
C LEU A 237 -17.65 -5.57 -9.03
N ILE A 238 -16.38 -5.27 -9.28
CA ILE A 238 -15.72 -4.09 -8.71
C ILE A 238 -16.45 -2.82 -9.13
N SER A 239 -16.75 -2.68 -10.44
CA SER A 239 -17.43 -1.49 -10.97
C SER A 239 -18.83 -1.30 -10.40
N ASN A 240 -19.58 -2.38 -10.18
CA ASN A 240 -20.90 -2.32 -9.55
C ASN A 240 -20.80 -1.84 -8.09
N ILE A 241 -19.84 -2.35 -7.32
CA ILE A 241 -19.62 -1.92 -5.94
C ILE A 241 -19.11 -0.46 -5.87
N GLU A 242 -18.26 -0.03 -6.80
CA GLU A 242 -17.84 1.37 -6.92
C GLU A 242 -19.04 2.29 -7.16
N SER A 243 -19.99 1.87 -8.00
CA SER A 243 -21.25 2.61 -8.25
C SER A 243 -22.13 2.65 -7.00
N GLU A 244 -22.26 1.55 -6.27
CA GLU A 244 -22.96 1.49 -4.98
C GLU A 244 -22.37 2.50 -3.98
N TYR A 245 -21.04 2.57 -3.88
CA TYR A 245 -20.37 3.54 -3.02
C TYR A 245 -20.69 4.98 -3.38
N GLN A 246 -20.73 5.31 -4.67
CA GLN A 246 -21.06 6.68 -5.11
C GLN A 246 -22.48 7.06 -4.73
N ILE A 247 -23.44 6.16 -4.90
CA ILE A 247 -24.85 6.38 -4.49
C ILE A 247 -24.93 6.61 -2.97
N LYS A 248 -24.27 5.76 -2.19
CA LYS A 248 -24.20 5.89 -0.72
C LYS A 248 -23.66 7.25 -0.30
N LYS A 249 -22.54 7.69 -0.89
CA LYS A 249 -21.92 8.97 -0.60
C LYS A 249 -22.86 10.15 -0.92
N GLN A 250 -23.60 10.08 -2.04
CA GLN A 250 -24.58 11.12 -2.40
C GLN A 250 -25.73 11.22 -1.40
N ILE A 251 -26.18 10.10 -0.84
CA ILE A 251 -27.24 10.08 0.18
C ILE A 251 -26.75 10.68 1.50
N GLU A 252 -25.51 10.36 1.90
CA GLU A 252 -24.90 10.90 3.12
C GLU A 252 -24.65 12.40 3.06
N THR A 253 -24.33 12.94 1.87
CA THR A 253 -24.06 14.37 1.67
C THR A 253 -25.37 15.21 1.65
N LYS A 254 -26.54 14.57 1.43
CA LYS A 254 -27.84 15.23 1.40
C LYS A 254 -28.55 15.25 2.77
N LYS A 255 -27.99 14.60 3.76
CA LYS A 255 -28.45 14.63 5.17
C LYS A 255 -27.67 15.64 6.00
#